data_22f304966d22b2b358e8dbf08e88e658
#
_entry.id   22f304966d22b2b358e8dbf08e88e658
#
_cell.length_a   1.000
_cell.length_b   1.000
_cell.length_c   1.000
_cell.angle_alpha   90.00
_cell.angle_beta   90.00
_cell.angle_gamma   90.00
#
_symmetry.space_group_name_H-M   'P 1'
#
loop_
_entity.id
_entity.type
_entity.pdbx_description
1 polymer ?
#
loop_
_entity_poly.entity_id
_entity_poly.type
_entity_poly.pdbx_seq_one_letter_code
_entity_poly.pdbx_strand_id
1 'polypeptide(L)'
;MTVSAMATQKTDAKRLRIETIINTAHQLFETNGYEQVGIREICQSVGLSPTQLYRLDLTKQDLLAEVILRVNQEQINRIKPFTSKGFKSAQAYIEGYLLNLYESDIQIKSIRAEGAAFGWKWSGKYESLIIEQVFKLIKPIADALEYEGYDEIQARCYAIWSLYYVGYRHAVMQNADAKACLEGIRPSLKLCLKK
;
A
#
# COMPACT_ATOMS: atom_id res chain seq x y z
N MET A 1 -27.17 26.63 21.80
CA MET A 1 -26.10 25.89 21.06
C MET A 1 -25.42 26.90 20.16
N THR A 2 -24.12 27.12 20.35
CA THR A 2 -23.36 28.14 19.62
C THR A 2 -23.07 27.70 18.19
N VAL A 3 -23.00 28.64 17.24
CA VAL A 3 -22.71 28.42 15.79
C VAL A 3 -21.46 27.54 15.59
N SER A 4 -20.46 27.66 16.47
CA SER A 4 -19.25 26.85 16.49
C SER A 4 -19.53 25.35 16.72
N ALA A 5 -20.40 24.98 17.64
CA ALA A 5 -20.73 23.60 17.95
C ALA A 5 -21.48 22.91 16.80
N MET A 6 -22.36 23.63 16.10
CA MET A 6 -23.08 23.12 14.92
C MET A 6 -22.16 22.92 13.72
N ALA A 7 -21.16 23.79 13.52
CA ALA A 7 -20.16 23.65 12.45
C ALA A 7 -19.27 22.42 12.69
N THR A 8 -18.82 22.19 13.91
CA THR A 8 -18.02 21.02 14.30
C THR A 8 -18.80 19.71 14.09
N GLN A 9 -20.06 19.67 14.55
CA GLN A 9 -20.93 18.51 14.42
C GLN A 9 -21.20 18.15 12.94
N LYS A 10 -21.39 19.14 12.06
CA LYS A 10 -21.58 18.94 10.63
C LYS A 10 -20.31 18.40 9.94
N THR A 11 -19.15 18.86 10.37
CA THR A 11 -17.85 18.38 9.87
C THR A 11 -17.60 16.95 10.29
N ASP A 12 -17.89 16.59 11.54
CA ASP A 12 -17.74 15.23 12.05
C ASP A 12 -18.70 14.25 11.36
N ALA A 13 -19.94 14.64 11.12
CA ALA A 13 -20.92 13.84 10.37
C ALA A 13 -20.46 13.60 8.91
N LYS A 14 -19.90 14.61 8.25
CA LYS A 14 -19.31 14.47 6.90
C LYS A 14 -18.14 13.50 6.92
N ARG A 15 -17.22 13.61 7.89
CA ARG A 15 -16.05 12.72 8.04
C ARG A 15 -16.50 11.27 8.25
N LEU A 16 -17.42 11.03 9.18
CA LEU A 16 -17.94 9.69 9.45
C LEU A 16 -18.58 9.06 8.22
N ARG A 17 -19.31 9.87 7.43
CA ARG A 17 -19.92 9.40 6.17
C ARG A 17 -18.84 8.98 5.15
N ILE A 18 -17.79 9.78 4.98
CA ILE A 18 -16.66 9.45 4.09
C ILE A 18 -15.99 8.16 4.55
N GLU A 19 -15.74 8.01 5.85
CA GLU A 19 -15.20 6.78 6.43
C GLU A 19 -16.05 5.55 6.10
N THR A 20 -17.37 5.65 6.24
CA THR A 20 -18.29 4.56 5.90
C THR A 20 -18.19 4.19 4.42
N ILE A 21 -18.13 5.19 3.52
CA ILE A 21 -17.99 4.97 2.07
C ILE A 21 -16.69 4.24 1.75
N ILE A 22 -15.56 4.67 2.33
CA ILE A 22 -14.25 4.06 2.08
C ILE A 22 -14.20 2.63 2.62
N ASN A 23 -14.75 2.38 3.81
CA ASN A 23 -14.83 1.03 4.38
C ASN A 23 -15.64 0.10 3.49
N THR A 24 -16.78 0.56 2.98
CA THR A 24 -17.62 -0.22 2.06
C THR A 24 -16.90 -0.48 0.74
N ALA A 25 -16.24 0.53 0.18
CA ALA A 25 -15.44 0.35 -1.04
C ALA A 25 -14.29 -0.66 -0.83
N HIS A 26 -13.61 -0.59 0.32
CA HIS A 26 -12.56 -1.55 0.68
C HIS A 26 -13.10 -3.00 0.67
N GLN A 27 -14.18 -3.26 1.39
CA GLN A 27 -14.80 -4.58 1.45
C GLN A 27 -15.22 -5.10 0.07
N LEU A 28 -15.85 -4.25 -0.74
CA LEU A 28 -16.28 -4.61 -2.09
C LEU A 28 -15.08 -4.90 -3.00
N PHE A 29 -14.03 -4.07 -2.97
CA PHE A 29 -12.80 -4.28 -3.76
C PHE A 29 -12.07 -5.56 -3.35
N GLU A 30 -12.03 -5.88 -2.07
CA GLU A 30 -11.41 -7.10 -1.56
C GLU A 30 -12.18 -8.35 -1.98
N THR A 31 -13.52 -8.31 -1.90
CA THR A 31 -14.38 -9.46 -2.16
C THR A 31 -14.58 -9.72 -3.66
N ASN A 32 -14.87 -8.66 -4.42
CA ASN A 32 -15.30 -8.76 -5.81
C ASN A 32 -14.21 -8.37 -6.82
N GLY A 33 -13.12 -7.75 -6.35
CA GLY A 33 -12.09 -7.14 -7.20
C GLY A 33 -12.47 -5.73 -7.66
N TYR A 34 -11.45 -4.86 -7.77
CA TYR A 34 -11.64 -3.45 -8.12
C TYR A 34 -12.38 -3.27 -9.45
N GLU A 35 -11.97 -3.99 -10.51
CA GLU A 35 -12.56 -3.81 -11.85
C GLU A 35 -14.05 -4.13 -11.88
N GLN A 36 -14.49 -5.15 -11.15
CA GLN A 36 -15.87 -5.61 -11.14
C GLN A 36 -16.81 -4.71 -10.34
N VAL A 37 -16.29 -3.95 -9.38
CA VAL A 37 -17.09 -3.09 -8.51
C VAL A 37 -17.40 -1.76 -9.19
N GLY A 38 -18.68 -1.47 -9.39
CA GLY A 38 -19.17 -0.21 -9.96
C GLY A 38 -19.40 0.87 -8.89
N ILE A 39 -19.25 2.15 -9.29
CA ILE A 39 -19.55 3.29 -8.38
C ILE A 39 -21.02 3.28 -7.88
N ARG A 40 -21.95 2.76 -8.71
CA ARG A 40 -23.36 2.63 -8.33
C ARG A 40 -23.56 1.61 -7.22
N GLU A 41 -22.85 0.51 -7.26
CA GLU A 41 -22.88 -0.54 -6.24
C GLU A 41 -22.37 -0.02 -4.89
N ILE A 42 -21.24 0.69 -4.88
CA ILE A 42 -20.69 1.32 -3.67
C ILE A 42 -21.74 2.30 -3.10
N CYS A 43 -22.31 3.17 -3.94
CA CYS A 43 -23.30 4.14 -3.51
C CYS A 43 -24.54 3.47 -2.93
N GLN A 44 -25.07 2.44 -3.59
CA GLN A 44 -26.24 1.69 -3.14
C GLN A 44 -26.01 1.04 -1.78
N SER A 45 -24.84 0.46 -1.55
CA SER A 45 -24.47 -0.19 -0.29
C SER A 45 -24.43 0.77 0.91
N VAL A 46 -24.21 2.08 0.66
CA VAL A 46 -24.20 3.13 1.71
C VAL A 46 -25.39 4.07 1.65
N GLY A 47 -26.44 3.74 0.88
CA GLY A 47 -27.65 4.54 0.78
C GLY A 47 -27.46 5.92 0.12
N LEU A 48 -26.54 6.02 -0.86
CA LEU A 48 -26.21 7.24 -1.59
C LEU A 48 -26.58 7.12 -3.07
N SER A 49 -26.77 8.27 -3.71
CA SER A 49 -26.72 8.37 -5.17
C SER A 49 -25.28 8.68 -5.64
N PRO A 50 -24.89 8.33 -6.89
CA PRO A 50 -23.60 8.74 -7.45
C PRO A 50 -23.39 10.26 -7.40
N THR A 51 -24.42 11.06 -7.63
CA THR A 51 -24.36 12.52 -7.54
C THR A 51 -23.98 12.99 -6.14
N GLN A 52 -24.48 12.33 -5.10
CA GLN A 52 -24.09 12.65 -3.71
C GLN A 52 -22.66 12.30 -3.41
N LEU A 53 -22.14 11.20 -3.99
CA LEU A 53 -20.73 10.81 -3.85
C LEU A 53 -19.81 11.84 -4.54
N TYR A 54 -20.12 12.25 -5.77
CA TYR A 54 -19.32 13.27 -6.49
C TYR A 54 -19.33 14.63 -5.78
N ARG A 55 -20.41 15.00 -5.06
CA ARG A 55 -20.42 16.21 -4.22
C ARG A 55 -19.49 16.10 -2.99
N LEU A 56 -19.00 14.93 -2.67
CA LEU A 56 -17.96 14.71 -1.66
C LEU A 56 -16.55 14.72 -2.27
N ASP A 57 -16.41 15.04 -3.58
CA ASP A 57 -15.17 14.99 -4.35
C ASP A 57 -14.52 13.60 -4.32
N LEU A 58 -15.34 12.55 -4.43
CA LEU A 58 -14.89 11.15 -4.45
C LEU A 58 -15.30 10.49 -5.77
N THR A 59 -14.30 9.98 -6.48
CA THR A 59 -14.43 9.06 -7.61
C THR A 59 -14.09 7.63 -7.18
N LYS A 60 -14.30 6.65 -8.06
CA LYS A 60 -13.85 5.27 -7.79
C LYS A 60 -12.32 5.19 -7.60
N GLN A 61 -11.57 6.01 -8.35
CA GLN A 61 -10.11 6.09 -8.20
C GLN A 61 -9.71 6.70 -6.86
N ASP A 62 -10.40 7.76 -6.40
CA ASP A 62 -10.15 8.33 -5.07
C ASP A 62 -10.42 7.32 -3.96
N LEU A 63 -11.49 6.52 -4.09
CA LEU A 63 -11.80 5.45 -3.14
C LEU A 63 -10.70 4.38 -3.11
N LEU A 64 -10.16 4.00 -4.27
CA LEU A 64 -9.01 3.09 -4.32
C LEU A 64 -7.78 3.71 -3.66
N ALA A 65 -7.48 4.97 -3.93
CA ALA A 65 -6.35 5.67 -3.32
C ALA A 65 -6.46 5.71 -1.78
N GLU A 66 -7.65 6.03 -1.26
CA GLU A 66 -7.92 6.03 0.19
C GLU A 66 -7.75 4.61 0.79
N VAL A 67 -8.21 3.58 0.09
CA VAL A 67 -8.02 2.18 0.52
C VAL A 67 -6.53 1.82 0.53
N ILE A 68 -5.77 2.18 -0.50
CA ILE A 68 -4.31 1.94 -0.56
C ILE A 68 -3.59 2.67 0.57
N LEU A 69 -3.94 3.94 0.86
CA LEU A 69 -3.36 4.67 1.98
C LEU A 69 -3.58 3.97 3.32
N ARG A 70 -4.75 3.39 3.55
CA ARG A 70 -5.07 2.64 4.77
C ARG A 70 -4.27 1.35 4.86
N VAL A 71 -4.26 0.58 3.79
CA VAL A 71 -3.51 -0.67 3.71
C VAL A 71 -2.01 -0.43 3.93
N ASN A 72 -1.45 0.61 3.31
CA ASN A 72 -0.06 1.00 3.54
C ASN A 72 0.16 1.43 5.00
N GLN A 73 -0.75 2.20 5.58
CA GLN A 73 -0.61 2.64 6.98
C GLN A 73 -0.66 1.47 7.96
N GLU A 74 -1.54 0.50 7.72
CA GLU A 74 -1.59 -0.74 8.51
C GLU A 74 -0.29 -1.52 8.40
N GLN A 75 0.26 -1.63 7.19
CA GLN A 75 1.56 -2.27 6.95
C GLN A 75 2.67 -1.54 7.71
N ILE A 76 2.76 -0.22 7.59
CA ILE A 76 3.73 0.62 8.30
C ILE A 76 3.63 0.42 9.82
N ASN A 77 2.42 0.36 10.36
CA ASN A 77 2.20 0.16 11.79
C ASN A 77 2.67 -1.23 12.29
N ARG A 78 2.73 -2.22 11.40
CA ARG A 78 3.22 -3.59 11.70
C ARG A 78 4.74 -3.71 11.57
N ILE A 79 5.39 -2.80 10.84
CA ILE A 79 6.84 -2.82 10.65
C ILE A 79 7.52 -2.55 11.98
N LYS A 80 8.38 -3.47 12.38
CA LYS A 80 9.30 -3.26 13.50
C LYS A 80 10.48 -2.42 13.01
N PRO A 81 10.87 -1.38 13.76
CA PRO A 81 12.08 -0.64 13.45
C PRO A 81 13.28 -1.57 13.31
N PHE A 82 14.21 -1.24 12.41
CA PHE A 82 15.45 -1.97 12.28
C PHE A 82 16.20 -2.02 13.63
N THR A 83 16.76 -3.16 13.93
CA THR A 83 17.62 -3.36 15.11
C THR A 83 18.79 -4.25 14.76
N SER A 84 19.95 -3.93 15.30
CA SER A 84 21.15 -4.76 15.15
C SER A 84 21.11 -6.08 15.94
N LYS A 85 20.14 -6.21 16.86
CA LYS A 85 19.99 -7.45 17.65
C LYS A 85 19.56 -8.60 16.74
N GLY A 86 20.43 -9.62 16.63
CA GLY A 86 20.19 -10.79 15.77
C GLY A 86 20.44 -10.52 14.28
N PHE A 87 20.95 -9.35 13.90
CA PHE A 87 21.34 -9.05 12.54
C PHE A 87 22.46 -9.99 12.08
N LYS A 88 22.27 -10.65 10.95
CA LYS A 88 23.26 -11.56 10.34
C LYS A 88 23.94 -10.91 9.13
N SER A 89 23.14 -10.33 8.25
CA SER A 89 23.57 -9.58 7.07
C SER A 89 22.39 -8.79 6.52
N ALA A 90 22.68 -7.73 5.76
CA ALA A 90 21.65 -6.96 5.05
C ALA A 90 20.84 -7.86 4.12
N GLN A 91 21.50 -8.81 3.42
CA GLN A 91 20.78 -9.75 2.56
C GLN A 91 19.75 -10.57 3.34
N ALA A 92 20.15 -11.21 4.44
CA ALA A 92 19.25 -12.05 5.24
C ALA A 92 18.08 -11.24 5.82
N TYR A 93 18.35 -10.00 6.27
CA TYR A 93 17.34 -9.10 6.79
C TYR A 93 16.35 -8.69 5.70
N ILE A 94 16.86 -8.25 4.54
CA ILE A 94 16.03 -7.78 3.42
C ILE A 94 15.20 -8.93 2.85
N GLU A 95 15.75 -10.13 2.68
CA GLU A 95 15.00 -11.29 2.24
C GLU A 95 13.84 -11.62 3.21
N GLY A 96 14.09 -11.60 4.51
CA GLY A 96 13.05 -11.80 5.53
C GLY A 96 12.00 -10.68 5.52
N TYR A 97 12.42 -9.44 5.34
CA TYR A 97 11.52 -8.30 5.25
C TYR A 97 10.60 -8.37 4.02
N LEU A 98 11.16 -8.64 2.83
CA LEU A 98 10.40 -8.80 1.61
C LEU A 98 9.44 -10.00 1.67
N LEU A 99 9.86 -11.10 2.30
CA LEU A 99 8.98 -12.25 2.53
C LEU A 99 7.73 -11.86 3.33
N ASN A 100 7.91 -11.15 4.44
CA ASN A 100 6.80 -10.66 5.26
C ASN A 100 5.87 -9.70 4.49
N LEU A 101 6.44 -8.83 3.62
CA LEU A 101 5.64 -7.97 2.76
C LEU A 101 4.80 -8.80 1.77
N TYR A 102 5.39 -9.81 1.11
CA TYR A 102 4.67 -10.70 0.20
C TYR A 102 3.54 -11.46 0.93
N GLU A 103 3.82 -12.03 2.10
CA GLU A 103 2.80 -12.73 2.90
C GLU A 103 1.60 -11.84 3.22
N SER A 104 1.83 -10.59 3.58
CA SER A 104 0.79 -9.61 3.84
C SER A 104 0.03 -9.20 2.57
N ASP A 105 0.74 -8.84 1.51
CA ASP A 105 0.14 -8.27 0.31
C ASP A 105 -0.61 -9.30 -0.54
N ILE A 106 -0.25 -10.59 -0.46
CA ILE A 106 -0.98 -11.67 -1.12
C ILE A 106 -2.39 -11.82 -0.53
N GLN A 107 -2.60 -11.52 0.74
CA GLN A 107 -3.94 -11.57 1.36
C GLN A 107 -4.91 -10.54 0.75
N ILE A 108 -4.39 -9.42 0.26
CA ILE A 108 -5.15 -8.33 -0.35
C ILE A 108 -4.79 -8.15 -1.84
N LYS A 109 -4.49 -9.26 -2.51
CA LYS A 109 -3.94 -9.30 -3.86
C LYS A 109 -4.71 -8.45 -4.87
N SER A 110 -6.04 -8.46 -4.84
CA SER A 110 -6.87 -7.70 -5.75
C SER A 110 -6.68 -6.18 -5.62
N ILE A 111 -6.57 -5.70 -4.38
CA ILE A 111 -6.37 -4.27 -4.08
C ILE A 111 -4.92 -3.87 -4.39
N ARG A 112 -3.95 -4.66 -3.97
CA ARG A 112 -2.53 -4.34 -4.13
C ARG A 112 -2.10 -4.33 -5.60
N ALA A 113 -2.62 -5.24 -6.42
CA ALA A 113 -2.34 -5.29 -7.85
C ALA A 113 -2.81 -4.01 -8.55
N GLU A 114 -4.01 -3.53 -8.22
CA GLU A 114 -4.54 -2.28 -8.75
C GLU A 114 -3.73 -1.06 -8.26
N GLY A 115 -3.38 -1.02 -6.97
CA GLY A 115 -2.52 0.04 -6.43
C GLY A 115 -1.20 0.17 -7.19
N ALA A 116 -0.57 -0.93 -7.57
CA ALA A 116 0.64 -0.95 -8.38
C ALA A 116 0.38 -0.47 -9.83
N ALA A 117 -0.74 -0.91 -10.44
CA ALA A 117 -1.11 -0.52 -11.79
C ALA A 117 -1.48 0.96 -11.90
N PHE A 118 -2.14 1.52 -10.89
CA PHE A 118 -2.54 2.92 -10.85
C PHE A 118 -1.45 3.89 -10.41
N GLY A 119 -0.26 3.43 -10.00
CA GLY A 119 0.84 4.28 -9.56
C GLY A 119 1.23 5.42 -10.51
N TRP A 120 0.86 5.32 -11.80
CA TRP A 120 1.06 6.34 -12.83
C TRP A 120 -0.15 7.28 -13.01
N LYS A 121 -1.27 7.03 -12.34
CA LYS A 121 -2.55 7.72 -12.55
C LYS A 121 -3.12 8.35 -11.29
N TRP A 122 -2.36 8.36 -10.20
CA TRP A 122 -2.82 9.03 -8.99
C TRP A 122 -3.05 10.52 -9.25
N SER A 123 -4.14 11.07 -8.74
CA SER A 123 -4.30 12.53 -8.72
C SER A 123 -3.23 13.12 -7.81
N GLY A 124 -2.78 14.34 -8.10
CA GLY A 124 -1.77 15.05 -7.28
C GLY A 124 -2.12 15.13 -5.79
N LYS A 125 -3.42 14.98 -5.45
CA LYS A 125 -3.91 14.90 -4.08
C LYS A 125 -3.36 13.68 -3.31
N TYR A 126 -3.22 12.53 -3.98
CA TYR A 126 -2.83 11.27 -3.34
C TYR A 126 -1.37 10.90 -3.57
N GLU A 127 -0.77 11.38 -4.65
CA GLU A 127 0.58 11.01 -5.06
C GLU A 127 1.60 11.25 -3.95
N SER A 128 1.65 12.46 -3.40
CA SER A 128 2.59 12.80 -2.33
C SER A 128 2.40 11.96 -1.07
N LEU A 129 1.14 11.68 -0.70
CA LEU A 129 0.81 10.87 0.48
C LEU A 129 1.25 9.41 0.30
N ILE A 130 1.00 8.84 -0.88
CA ILE A 130 1.39 7.47 -1.19
C ILE A 130 2.91 7.35 -1.27
N ILE A 131 3.60 8.31 -1.91
CA ILE A 131 5.07 8.34 -1.97
C ILE A 131 5.68 8.42 -0.56
N GLU A 132 5.13 9.28 0.32
CA GLU A 132 5.60 9.35 1.71
C GLU A 132 5.49 8.01 2.44
N GLN A 133 4.37 7.29 2.23
CA GLN A 133 4.21 5.96 2.81
C GLN A 133 5.18 4.94 2.21
N VAL A 134 5.44 4.99 0.90
CA VAL A 134 6.43 4.13 0.23
C VAL A 134 7.82 4.34 0.82
N PHE A 135 8.23 5.58 1.10
CA PHE A 135 9.51 5.85 1.78
C PHE A 135 9.57 5.23 3.19
N LYS A 136 8.46 5.26 3.94
CA LYS A 136 8.38 4.58 5.25
C LYS A 136 8.50 3.06 5.13
N LEU A 137 7.93 2.48 4.07
CA LEU A 137 8.05 1.04 3.77
C LEU A 137 9.47 0.65 3.33
N ILE A 138 10.19 1.54 2.65
CA ILE A 138 11.57 1.31 2.19
C ILE A 138 12.59 1.49 3.33
N LYS A 139 12.27 2.31 4.34
CA LYS A 139 13.22 2.68 5.40
C LYS A 139 13.93 1.49 6.07
N PRO A 140 13.29 0.37 6.43
CA PRO A 140 14.01 -0.77 7.03
C PRO A 140 15.08 -1.37 6.12
N ILE A 141 14.90 -1.29 4.80
CA ILE A 141 15.91 -1.72 3.81
C ILE A 141 17.11 -0.78 3.87
N ALA A 142 16.86 0.54 3.85
CA ALA A 142 17.91 1.54 3.96
C ALA A 142 18.72 1.37 5.25
N ASP A 143 18.04 1.24 6.40
CA ASP A 143 18.68 1.07 7.71
C ASP A 143 19.59 -0.18 7.75
N ALA A 144 19.18 -1.29 7.13
CA ALA A 144 19.98 -2.51 7.06
C ALA A 144 21.23 -2.35 6.16
N LEU A 145 21.08 -1.66 5.03
CA LEU A 145 22.19 -1.37 4.12
C LEU A 145 23.21 -0.42 4.75
N GLU A 146 22.75 0.65 5.39
CA GLU A 146 23.59 1.62 6.11
C GLU A 146 24.36 0.93 7.24
N TYR A 147 23.69 0.10 8.04
CA TYR A 147 24.32 -0.62 9.15
C TYR A 147 25.45 -1.57 8.71
N GLU A 148 25.30 -2.20 7.55
CA GLU A 148 26.36 -3.08 6.99
C GLU A 148 27.41 -2.31 6.17
N GLY A 149 27.25 -0.99 6.00
CA GLY A 149 28.20 -0.12 5.32
C GLY A 149 28.18 -0.23 3.79
N TYR A 150 26.99 -0.36 3.20
CA TYR A 150 26.83 -0.23 1.76
C TYR A 150 26.92 1.24 1.33
N ASP A 151 27.39 1.46 0.12
CA ASP A 151 27.31 2.73 -0.61
C ASP A 151 25.99 2.81 -1.41
N GLU A 152 25.73 3.97 -2.01
CA GLU A 152 24.61 4.24 -2.92
C GLU A 152 23.24 3.75 -2.38
N ILE A 153 23.00 3.92 -1.09
CA ILE A 153 21.83 3.41 -0.37
C ILE A 153 20.53 3.69 -1.11
N GLN A 154 20.34 4.93 -1.59
CA GLN A 154 19.11 5.34 -2.28
C GLN A 154 18.90 4.53 -3.58
N ALA A 155 19.93 4.40 -4.39
CA ALA A 155 19.86 3.65 -5.66
C ALA A 155 19.56 2.18 -5.40
N ARG A 156 20.22 1.57 -4.40
CA ARG A 156 19.98 0.19 -3.99
C ARG A 156 18.55 0.00 -3.48
N CYS A 157 18.04 0.91 -2.66
CA CYS A 157 16.67 0.88 -2.18
C CYS A 157 15.65 0.91 -3.33
N TYR A 158 15.85 1.78 -4.33
CA TYR A 158 14.97 1.83 -5.51
C TYR A 158 15.03 0.54 -6.32
N ALA A 159 16.22 -0.03 -6.53
CA ALA A 159 16.37 -1.28 -7.23
C ALA A 159 15.68 -2.44 -6.49
N ILE A 160 15.88 -2.56 -5.19
CA ILE A 160 15.26 -3.60 -4.35
C ILE A 160 13.74 -3.43 -4.31
N TRP A 161 13.24 -2.20 -4.21
CA TRP A 161 11.80 -1.93 -4.22
C TRP A 161 11.16 -2.24 -5.57
N SER A 162 11.87 -1.98 -6.66
CA SER A 162 11.43 -2.39 -8.01
C SER A 162 11.37 -3.92 -8.15
N LEU A 163 12.37 -4.63 -7.61
CA LEU A 163 12.38 -6.09 -7.57
C LEU A 163 11.21 -6.66 -6.75
N TYR A 164 10.83 -6.00 -5.65
CA TYR A 164 9.65 -6.39 -4.89
C TYR A 164 8.40 -6.46 -5.79
N TYR A 165 8.13 -5.45 -6.62
CA TYR A 165 7.01 -5.50 -7.56
C TYR A 165 7.16 -6.56 -8.64
N VAL A 166 8.38 -6.82 -9.12
CA VAL A 166 8.66 -7.92 -10.06
C VAL A 166 8.30 -9.26 -9.44
N GLY A 167 8.71 -9.50 -8.19
CA GLY A 167 8.36 -10.71 -7.44
C GLY A 167 6.85 -10.81 -7.19
N TYR A 168 6.21 -9.72 -6.77
CA TYR A 168 4.77 -9.68 -6.51
C TYR A 168 3.93 -10.01 -7.75
N ARG A 169 4.43 -9.67 -8.95
CA ARG A 169 3.81 -10.06 -10.21
C ARG A 169 3.58 -11.58 -10.32
N HIS A 170 4.46 -12.41 -9.76
CA HIS A 170 4.28 -13.86 -9.75
C HIS A 170 3.06 -14.28 -8.93
N ALA A 171 2.79 -13.61 -7.80
CA ALA A 171 1.56 -13.85 -7.03
C ALA A 171 0.30 -13.48 -7.82
N VAL A 172 0.33 -12.35 -8.54
CA VAL A 172 -0.82 -11.86 -9.32
C VAL A 172 -1.09 -12.73 -10.54
N MET A 173 -0.04 -13.06 -11.33
CA MET A 173 -0.18 -13.72 -12.63
C MET A 173 -0.18 -15.24 -12.56
N GLN A 174 0.47 -15.83 -11.56
CA GLN A 174 0.71 -17.27 -11.47
C GLN A 174 0.18 -17.86 -10.16
N ASN A 175 -0.45 -17.05 -9.33
CA ASN A 175 -0.91 -17.43 -7.98
C ASN A 175 0.22 -18.01 -7.10
N ALA A 176 1.44 -17.51 -7.27
CA ALA A 176 2.60 -17.92 -6.49
C ALA A 176 2.47 -17.50 -5.03
N ASP A 177 3.00 -18.31 -4.12
CA ASP A 177 3.11 -17.94 -2.71
C ASP A 177 4.27 -16.95 -2.45
N ALA A 178 4.37 -16.46 -1.24
CA ALA A 178 5.37 -15.47 -0.84
C ALA A 178 6.82 -15.98 -1.04
N LYS A 179 7.07 -17.27 -0.81
CA LYS A 179 8.39 -17.89 -1.00
C LYS A 179 8.75 -17.92 -2.49
N ALA A 180 7.84 -18.34 -3.33
CA ALA A 180 8.06 -18.36 -4.78
C ALA A 180 8.28 -16.95 -5.34
N CYS A 181 7.56 -15.93 -4.83
CA CYS A 181 7.81 -14.53 -5.18
C CYS A 181 9.24 -14.09 -4.84
N LEU A 182 9.71 -14.41 -3.64
CA LEU A 182 11.08 -14.10 -3.20
C LEU A 182 12.13 -14.87 -4.00
N GLU A 183 11.94 -16.18 -4.22
CA GLU A 183 12.86 -17.00 -5.01
C GLU A 183 13.03 -16.45 -6.43
N GLY A 184 11.95 -15.99 -7.05
CA GLY A 184 11.97 -15.43 -8.40
C GLY A 184 12.87 -14.19 -8.54
N ILE A 185 13.02 -13.40 -7.49
CA ILE A 185 13.86 -12.19 -7.50
C ILE A 185 15.23 -12.37 -6.84
N ARG A 186 15.47 -13.47 -6.10
CA ARG A 186 16.67 -13.67 -5.31
C ARG A 186 17.98 -13.52 -6.10
N PRO A 187 18.13 -14.01 -7.35
CA PRO A 187 19.35 -13.79 -8.12
C PRO A 187 19.61 -12.30 -8.38
N SER A 188 18.59 -11.52 -8.75
CA SER A 188 18.72 -10.08 -8.98
C SER A 188 18.94 -9.31 -7.67
N LEU A 189 18.29 -9.71 -6.60
CA LEU A 189 18.49 -9.13 -5.27
C LEU A 189 19.96 -9.29 -4.82
N LYS A 190 20.56 -10.47 -5.04
CA LYS A 190 21.99 -10.70 -4.77
C LYS A 190 22.90 -9.76 -5.55
N LEU A 191 22.53 -9.38 -6.78
CA LEU A 191 23.32 -8.40 -7.55
C LEU A 191 23.24 -7.01 -6.93
N CYS A 192 22.05 -6.59 -6.46
CA CYS A 192 21.88 -5.32 -5.76
C CYS A 192 22.64 -5.26 -4.43
N LEU A 193 23.00 -6.40 -3.84
CA LEU A 193 23.66 -6.54 -2.54
C LEU A 193 25.14 -6.93 -2.65
N LYS A 194 25.74 -6.82 -3.83
CA LYS A 194 27.19 -6.89 -3.99
C LYS A 194 27.83 -5.58 -3.52
N LYS A 195 28.86 -5.69 -2.70
CA LYS A 195 29.76 -4.58 -2.34
C LYS A 195 30.78 -4.35 -3.43
#